data_6d42cf49bbf68dd3c95c941b55f85067
#
_entry.id   6d42cf49bbf68dd3c95c941b55f85067
#
_cell.length_a   1.000
_cell.length_b   1.000
_cell.length_c   1.000
_cell.angle_alpha   90.00
_cell.angle_beta   90.00
_cell.angle_gamma   90.00
#
_symmetry.space_group_name_H-M   'P 1'
#
loop_
_entity.id
_entity.type
_entity.pdbx_description
1 polymer ?
#
loop_
_entity_poly.entity_id
_entity_poly.type
_entity_poly.pdbx_seq_one_letter_code
_entity_poly.pdbx_strand_id
1 'polypeptide(L)'
;LQGVLADIYFDWGGPSQVLMENRTTGSDGVATFNPVIPADTMPGYYSIRVHVPDDKSDNLTVPNAGRWLGNDSFVNLTVQVSSFVEIDSIPLEVTAGQTFTMSGRVIDAVDGNRSVNGPMAVEVFFLADSSETLVNSATTTSNGSFTVSVPTDPLGDGITSGVKTVVVSVINGSTPFYLTGTGNASILVRGVTQFVDKSPIINTVADRGSSINFGARLVESSDNDRQIGNAT
;
A
#
# COMPACT_ATOMS: atom_id res chain seq x y z
N LEU A 1 -11.26 -10.77 45.31
CA LEU A 1 -10.64 -12.09 45.54
C LEU A 1 -9.15 -12.00 45.26
N GLN A 2 -8.33 -12.37 46.28
CA GLN A 2 -6.88 -12.39 46.15
C GLN A 2 -6.39 -13.81 45.87
N GLY A 3 -5.35 -13.95 45.02
CA GLY A 3 -4.71 -15.22 44.74
C GLY A 3 -5.50 -16.15 43.82
N VAL A 4 -6.49 -15.63 43.10
CA VAL A 4 -7.25 -16.39 42.12
C VAL A 4 -6.46 -16.43 40.82
N LEU A 5 -6.24 -17.63 40.26
CA LEU A 5 -5.61 -17.81 38.97
C LEU A 5 -6.58 -17.38 37.86
N ALA A 6 -6.07 -16.64 36.90
CA ALA A 6 -6.77 -16.29 35.67
C ALA A 6 -5.85 -16.54 34.47
N ASP A 7 -6.41 -17.11 33.42
CA ASP A 7 -5.74 -17.44 32.17
C ASP A 7 -6.24 -16.53 31.04
N ILE A 8 -5.35 -16.10 30.16
CA ILE A 8 -5.72 -15.38 28.94
C ILE A 8 -5.38 -16.22 27.70
N TYR A 9 -6.35 -16.38 26.82
CA TYR A 9 -6.22 -17.13 25.58
C TYR A 9 -6.43 -16.20 24.37
N PHE A 10 -5.61 -16.40 23.35
CA PHE A 10 -5.77 -15.80 22.03
C PHE A 10 -6.49 -16.75 21.09
N ASP A 11 -7.32 -16.21 20.20
CA ASP A 11 -8.11 -16.94 19.19
C ASP A 11 -8.93 -18.10 19.80
N TRP A 12 -9.63 -17.81 20.89
CA TRP A 12 -10.41 -18.83 21.57
C TRP A 12 -11.50 -19.42 20.66
N GLY A 13 -11.44 -20.73 20.49
CA GLY A 13 -12.34 -21.47 19.59
C GLY A 13 -11.91 -21.44 18.13
N GLY A 14 -10.87 -20.71 17.78
CA GLY A 14 -10.28 -20.64 16.45
C GLY A 14 -9.11 -21.63 16.26
N PRO A 15 -8.59 -21.72 15.03
CA PRO A 15 -7.50 -22.63 14.69
C PRO A 15 -6.16 -22.25 15.32
N SER A 16 -5.99 -20.99 15.72
CA SER A 16 -4.75 -20.46 16.32
C SER A 16 -4.86 -20.29 17.83
N GLN A 17 -5.80 -21.01 18.47
CA GLN A 17 -6.01 -20.91 19.91
C GLN A 17 -4.74 -21.24 20.68
N VAL A 18 -4.29 -20.30 21.51
CA VAL A 18 -3.12 -20.45 22.38
C VAL A 18 -3.34 -19.79 23.74
N LEU A 19 -2.86 -20.46 24.82
CA LEU A 19 -2.72 -19.81 26.11
C LEU A 19 -1.54 -18.83 26.02
N MET A 20 -1.82 -17.55 26.24
CA MET A 20 -0.80 -16.50 26.15
C MET A 20 -0.11 -16.26 27.47
N GLU A 21 -0.88 -16.21 28.57
CA GLU A 21 -0.38 -15.84 29.88
C GLU A 21 -1.33 -16.35 30.97
N ASN A 22 -0.78 -16.58 32.17
CA ASN A 22 -1.57 -16.78 33.38
C ASN A 22 -1.11 -15.81 34.48
N ARG A 23 -2.03 -15.36 35.29
CA ARG A 23 -1.78 -14.42 36.39
C ARG A 23 -2.68 -14.74 37.58
N THR A 24 -2.18 -14.44 38.77
CA THR A 24 -3.00 -14.47 39.98
C THR A 24 -3.42 -13.05 40.36
N THR A 25 -4.64 -12.93 40.85
CA THR A 25 -5.17 -11.65 41.31
C THR A 25 -4.40 -11.13 42.55
N GLY A 26 -4.17 -9.82 42.58
CA GLY A 26 -3.61 -9.12 43.73
C GLY A 26 -4.59 -9.02 44.91
N SER A 27 -4.18 -8.29 45.95
CA SER A 27 -5.01 -8.04 47.15
C SER A 27 -6.27 -7.23 46.84
N ASP A 28 -6.27 -6.47 45.74
CA ASP A 28 -7.39 -5.70 45.20
C ASP A 28 -8.33 -6.55 44.32
N GLY A 29 -7.99 -7.82 44.07
CA GLY A 29 -8.75 -8.72 43.19
C GLY A 29 -8.47 -8.50 41.70
N VAL A 30 -7.45 -7.75 41.32
CA VAL A 30 -7.10 -7.45 39.93
C VAL A 30 -5.97 -8.35 39.44
N ALA A 31 -6.10 -8.91 38.24
CA ALA A 31 -5.03 -9.52 37.47
C ALA A 31 -4.78 -8.68 36.24
N THR A 32 -3.52 -8.26 36.03
CA THR A 32 -3.12 -7.48 34.84
C THR A 32 -2.32 -8.39 33.92
N PHE A 33 -2.75 -8.48 32.65
CA PHE A 33 -2.09 -9.22 31.59
C PHE A 33 -1.42 -8.25 30.61
N ASN A 34 -0.31 -8.68 30.04
CA ASN A 34 0.39 -7.94 28.99
C ASN A 34 0.86 -8.92 27.89
N PRO A 35 -0.10 -9.63 27.24
CA PRO A 35 0.24 -10.62 26.24
C PRO A 35 0.78 -9.97 24.97
N VAL A 36 1.69 -10.68 24.30
CA VAL A 36 2.23 -10.30 23.00
C VAL A 36 1.52 -11.13 21.92
N ILE A 37 0.92 -10.47 20.94
CA ILE A 37 0.34 -11.16 19.79
C ILE A 37 1.45 -11.89 19.02
N PRO A 38 1.29 -13.19 18.69
CA PRO A 38 2.31 -13.92 17.93
C PRO A 38 2.65 -13.21 16.62
N ALA A 39 3.93 -13.13 16.28
CA ALA A 39 4.41 -12.38 15.11
C ALA A 39 3.92 -12.95 13.77
N ASP A 40 3.55 -14.23 13.74
CA ASP A 40 3.01 -14.94 12.57
C ASP A 40 1.47 -14.91 12.50
N THR A 41 0.82 -14.16 13.42
CA THR A 41 -0.64 -14.01 13.42
C THR A 41 -1.10 -13.32 12.15
N MET A 42 -1.99 -13.96 11.40
CA MET A 42 -2.62 -13.34 10.22
C MET A 42 -3.47 -12.13 10.63
N PRO A 43 -3.54 -11.07 9.80
CA PRO A 43 -4.48 -9.99 10.06
C PRO A 43 -5.93 -10.52 10.00
N GLY A 44 -6.74 -10.07 10.96
CA GLY A 44 -8.10 -10.62 11.08
C GLY A 44 -8.78 -10.24 12.39
N TYR A 45 -9.98 -10.81 12.59
CA TYR A 45 -10.71 -10.73 13.85
C TYR A 45 -10.42 -11.94 14.71
N TYR A 46 -10.13 -11.72 15.97
CA TYR A 46 -9.78 -12.73 16.95
C TYR A 46 -10.59 -12.55 18.22
N SER A 47 -10.84 -13.64 18.94
CA SER A 47 -11.46 -13.61 20.24
C SER A 47 -10.41 -13.82 21.33
N ILE A 48 -10.34 -12.88 22.26
CA ILE A 48 -9.56 -13.02 23.47
C ILE A 48 -10.50 -13.52 24.57
N ARG A 49 -10.14 -14.63 25.21
CA ARG A 49 -10.84 -15.14 26.39
C ARG A 49 -9.99 -14.93 27.63
N VAL A 50 -10.58 -14.36 28.64
CA VAL A 50 -10.05 -14.42 30.02
C VAL A 50 -10.88 -15.47 30.77
N HIS A 51 -10.20 -16.45 31.32
CA HIS A 51 -10.78 -17.58 32.02
C HIS A 51 -10.34 -17.63 33.47
N VAL A 52 -11.28 -17.71 34.36
CA VAL A 52 -11.04 -18.04 35.76
C VAL A 52 -11.58 -19.47 36.00
N PRO A 53 -10.71 -20.44 36.29
CA PRO A 53 -11.16 -21.81 36.52
C PRO A 53 -12.02 -21.97 37.78
N ASP A 54 -12.85 -22.99 37.81
CA ASP A 54 -13.57 -23.37 39.04
C ASP A 54 -12.57 -23.66 40.17
N ASP A 55 -12.85 -23.13 41.33
CA ASP A 55 -12.17 -23.59 42.54
C ASP A 55 -12.72 -24.95 42.95
N LYS A 56 -12.01 -26.01 42.55
CA LYS A 56 -12.36 -27.41 42.87
C LYS A 56 -11.68 -27.88 44.13
N SER A 57 -11.09 -27.00 44.93
CA SER A 57 -10.46 -27.44 46.18
C SER A 57 -11.54 -27.81 47.22
N ASP A 58 -11.69 -29.10 47.47
CA ASP A 58 -12.54 -29.64 48.54
C ASP A 58 -11.91 -29.49 49.92
N ASN A 59 -10.79 -28.72 50.02
CA ASN A 59 -10.07 -28.54 51.25
C ASN A 59 -10.76 -27.51 52.16
N LEU A 60 -11.74 -27.99 52.92
CA LEU A 60 -12.51 -27.19 53.88
C LEU A 60 -11.68 -26.56 54.97
N THR A 61 -10.37 -26.86 55.07
CA THR A 61 -9.46 -26.27 56.05
C THR A 61 -8.85 -24.93 55.61
N VAL A 62 -8.96 -24.61 54.28
CA VAL A 62 -8.51 -23.33 53.75
C VAL A 62 -9.71 -22.38 53.70
N PRO A 63 -9.64 -21.23 54.41
CA PRO A 63 -10.69 -20.22 54.35
C PRO A 63 -10.87 -19.76 52.86
N ASN A 64 -12.08 -19.87 52.35
CA ASN A 64 -12.49 -19.55 50.97
C ASN A 64 -12.23 -20.62 49.90
N ALA A 65 -11.72 -21.81 50.21
CA ALA A 65 -11.62 -22.93 49.27
C ALA A 65 -13.01 -23.33 48.76
N GLY A 66 -13.15 -23.63 47.50
CA GLY A 66 -14.40 -24.09 46.87
C GLY A 66 -15.54 -23.06 46.80
N ARG A 67 -15.22 -21.77 46.87
CA ARG A 67 -16.25 -20.73 47.01
C ARG A 67 -16.58 -19.96 45.75
N TRP A 68 -15.90 -20.18 44.65
CA TRP A 68 -16.25 -19.54 43.38
C TRP A 68 -16.41 -20.57 42.27
N LEU A 69 -17.34 -20.27 41.40
CA LEU A 69 -17.47 -20.93 40.13
C LEU A 69 -16.62 -20.20 39.11
N GLY A 70 -16.02 -20.95 38.21
CA GLY A 70 -15.25 -20.37 37.09
C GLY A 70 -16.11 -19.46 36.22
N ASN A 71 -15.48 -18.54 35.57
CA ASN A 71 -16.15 -17.62 34.66
C ASN A 71 -15.25 -17.28 33.47
N ASP A 72 -15.91 -16.95 32.38
CA ASP A 72 -15.28 -16.49 31.14
C ASP A 72 -15.69 -15.08 30.81
N SER A 73 -14.74 -14.33 30.29
CA SER A 73 -14.99 -13.04 29.66
C SER A 73 -14.32 -13.00 28.29
N PHE A 74 -14.97 -12.37 27.31
CA PHE A 74 -14.51 -12.31 25.94
C PHE A 74 -14.37 -10.87 25.47
N VAL A 75 -13.30 -10.62 24.71
CA VAL A 75 -13.05 -9.35 24.02
C VAL A 75 -12.69 -9.65 22.58
N ASN A 76 -13.26 -8.90 21.65
CA ASN A 76 -12.87 -8.96 20.25
C ASN A 76 -11.62 -8.10 20.02
N LEU A 77 -10.65 -8.65 19.31
CA LEU A 77 -9.43 -8.01 18.90
C LEU A 77 -9.36 -7.99 17.38
N THR A 78 -9.02 -6.85 16.81
CA THR A 78 -8.64 -6.74 15.40
C THR A 78 -7.13 -6.68 15.30
N VAL A 79 -6.54 -7.66 14.63
CA VAL A 79 -5.10 -7.65 14.30
C VAL A 79 -4.94 -6.99 12.94
N GLN A 80 -4.13 -5.94 12.90
CA GLN A 80 -3.80 -5.19 11.69
C GLN A 80 -2.31 -5.31 11.40
N VAL A 81 -1.97 -5.22 10.12
CA VAL A 81 -0.59 -5.23 9.65
C VAL A 81 -0.39 -4.13 8.61
N SER A 82 0.80 -3.58 8.53
CA SER A 82 1.18 -2.66 7.45
C SER A 82 1.27 -3.41 6.13
N SER A 83 0.85 -2.77 5.05
CA SER A 83 1.05 -3.30 3.70
C SER A 83 2.24 -2.64 3.02
N PHE A 84 2.72 -3.28 1.95
CA PHE A 84 3.74 -2.76 1.06
C PHE A 84 3.32 -3.09 -0.38
N VAL A 85 3.64 -2.21 -1.32
CA VAL A 85 3.36 -2.44 -2.75
C VAL A 85 4.65 -2.83 -3.45
N GLU A 86 4.66 -4.02 -4.02
CA GLU A 86 5.72 -4.48 -4.92
C GLU A 86 5.27 -4.31 -6.36
N ILE A 87 6.08 -3.62 -7.18
CA ILE A 87 5.82 -3.42 -8.60
C ILE A 87 6.55 -4.52 -9.36
N ASP A 88 5.79 -5.45 -9.94
CA ASP A 88 6.34 -6.60 -10.65
C ASP A 88 6.76 -6.25 -12.09
N SER A 89 6.03 -5.33 -12.74
CA SER A 89 6.28 -4.94 -14.12
C SER A 89 5.87 -3.51 -14.40
N ILE A 90 6.80 -2.74 -14.97
CA ILE A 90 6.59 -1.42 -15.56
C ILE A 90 7.51 -1.30 -16.78
N PRO A 91 7.09 -0.67 -17.91
CA PRO A 91 7.97 -0.48 -19.03
C PRO A 91 9.12 0.47 -18.67
N LEU A 92 10.30 0.27 -19.27
CA LEU A 92 11.45 1.14 -19.06
C LEU A 92 11.22 2.53 -19.62
N GLU A 93 10.46 2.64 -20.70
CA GLU A 93 10.16 3.88 -21.38
C GLU A 93 8.77 3.89 -22.00
N VAL A 94 8.22 5.08 -22.18
CA VAL A 94 6.93 5.35 -22.84
C VAL A 94 7.01 6.71 -23.53
N THR A 95 6.28 6.88 -24.62
CA THR A 95 6.13 8.18 -25.28
C THR A 95 5.04 9.00 -24.57
N ALA A 96 5.27 10.29 -24.36
CA ALA A 96 4.29 11.22 -23.81
C ALA A 96 2.98 11.18 -24.61
N GLY A 97 1.84 11.23 -23.92
CA GLY A 97 0.51 11.06 -24.51
C GLY A 97 0.09 9.61 -24.74
N GLN A 98 0.97 8.63 -24.55
CA GLN A 98 0.63 7.22 -24.63
C GLN A 98 0.23 6.66 -23.25
N THR A 99 -0.51 5.56 -23.30
CA THR A 99 -0.88 4.79 -22.11
C THR A 99 0.02 3.57 -22.00
N PHE A 100 0.49 3.24 -20.81
CA PHE A 100 1.20 2.00 -20.54
C PHE A 100 0.48 1.16 -19.49
N THR A 101 0.82 -0.11 -19.42
CA THR A 101 0.29 -1.03 -18.40
C THR A 101 1.38 -1.32 -17.40
N MET A 102 1.03 -1.29 -16.12
CA MET A 102 1.88 -1.78 -15.04
C MET A 102 1.15 -2.83 -14.22
N SER A 103 1.91 -3.67 -13.56
CA SER A 103 1.37 -4.69 -12.66
C SER A 103 2.21 -4.78 -11.40
N GLY A 104 1.58 -5.28 -10.34
CA GLY A 104 2.22 -5.45 -9.05
C GLY A 104 1.33 -6.22 -8.09
N ARG A 105 1.75 -6.26 -6.85
CA ARG A 105 1.02 -6.89 -5.77
C ARG A 105 1.17 -6.11 -4.47
N VAL A 106 0.14 -6.19 -3.66
CA VAL A 106 0.17 -5.72 -2.27
C VAL A 106 0.54 -6.89 -1.39
N ILE A 107 1.55 -6.73 -0.56
CA ILE A 107 2.06 -7.75 0.33
C ILE A 107 2.05 -7.27 1.78
N ASP A 108 2.07 -8.23 2.71
CA ASP A 108 2.20 -8.00 4.13
C ASP A 108 3.63 -7.50 4.42
N ALA A 109 3.75 -6.31 5.05
CA ALA A 109 5.06 -5.71 5.32
C ALA A 109 5.85 -6.44 6.42
N VAL A 110 5.18 -7.23 7.26
CA VAL A 110 5.82 -8.04 8.31
C VAL A 110 6.31 -9.37 7.74
N ASP A 111 5.49 -9.98 6.86
CA ASP A 111 5.84 -11.19 6.14
C ASP A 111 5.88 -10.90 4.64
N GLY A 112 7.03 -10.39 4.16
CA GLY A 112 7.24 -9.94 2.78
C GLY A 112 7.00 -10.98 1.69
N ASN A 113 6.74 -12.24 2.04
CA ASN A 113 6.37 -13.30 1.10
C ASN A 113 4.86 -13.57 1.07
N ARG A 114 4.09 -12.94 1.97
CA ARG A 114 2.65 -13.15 2.06
C ARG A 114 1.91 -12.09 1.28
N SER A 115 1.15 -12.50 0.28
CA SER A 115 0.17 -11.63 -0.37
C SER A 115 -0.95 -11.28 0.60
N VAL A 116 -1.47 -10.06 0.50
CA VAL A 116 -2.64 -9.65 1.27
C VAL A 116 -3.85 -10.50 0.89
N ASN A 117 -4.72 -10.73 1.84
CA ASN A 117 -5.91 -11.55 1.65
C ASN A 117 -7.13 -10.64 1.43
N GLY A 118 -7.69 -10.69 0.23
CA GLY A 118 -8.87 -9.92 -0.17
C GLY A 118 -8.58 -8.72 -1.09
N PRO A 119 -9.61 -8.20 -1.75
CA PRO A 119 -9.48 -7.08 -2.64
C PRO A 119 -9.17 -5.78 -1.88
N MET A 120 -8.19 -5.02 -2.36
CA MET A 120 -7.79 -3.72 -1.83
C MET A 120 -7.80 -2.69 -2.95
N ALA A 121 -8.18 -1.47 -2.65
CA ALA A 121 -8.09 -0.38 -3.60
C ALA A 121 -6.67 0.19 -3.59
N VAL A 122 -6.12 0.42 -4.77
CA VAL A 122 -4.82 1.07 -4.99
C VAL A 122 -4.98 2.27 -5.91
N GLU A 123 -4.24 3.31 -5.65
CA GLU A 123 -4.14 4.52 -6.47
C GLU A 123 -2.74 4.64 -7.05
N VAL A 124 -2.66 5.13 -8.27
CA VAL A 124 -1.41 5.34 -8.99
C VAL A 124 -1.21 6.82 -9.24
N PHE A 125 -0.05 7.33 -8.86
CA PHE A 125 0.33 8.72 -8.99
C PHE A 125 1.60 8.87 -9.83
N PHE A 126 1.70 9.97 -10.58
CA PHE A 126 2.99 10.49 -11.00
C PHE A 126 3.50 11.53 -10.00
N LEU A 127 4.74 11.36 -9.58
CA LEU A 127 5.45 12.36 -8.79
C LEU A 127 6.21 13.28 -9.72
N ALA A 128 5.80 14.56 -9.79
CA ALA A 128 6.46 15.60 -10.54
C ALA A 128 6.72 16.79 -9.63
N ASP A 129 7.99 17.22 -9.53
CA ASP A 129 8.43 18.44 -8.83
C ASP A 129 7.78 18.68 -7.44
N SER A 130 7.66 17.61 -6.63
CA SER A 130 7.06 17.61 -5.29
C SER A 130 5.52 17.62 -5.24
N SER A 131 4.85 17.46 -6.37
CA SER A 131 3.41 17.25 -6.43
C SER A 131 3.07 15.84 -6.91
N GLU A 132 2.09 15.23 -6.27
CA GLU A 132 1.52 13.95 -6.68
C GLU A 132 0.28 14.21 -7.55
N THR A 133 0.26 13.66 -8.74
CA THR A 133 -0.90 13.71 -9.62
C THR A 133 -1.50 12.32 -9.72
N LEU A 134 -2.73 12.14 -9.23
CA LEU A 134 -3.49 10.90 -9.39
C LEU A 134 -3.76 10.67 -10.88
N VAL A 135 -3.33 9.52 -11.39
CA VAL A 135 -3.48 9.18 -12.81
C VAL A 135 -4.45 8.04 -13.05
N ASN A 136 -4.56 7.11 -12.13
CA ASN A 136 -5.55 6.03 -12.20
C ASN A 136 -5.68 5.31 -10.86
N SER A 137 -6.65 4.39 -10.80
CA SER A 137 -6.86 3.50 -9.66
C SER A 137 -7.18 2.09 -10.14
N ALA A 138 -6.98 1.11 -9.28
CA ALA A 138 -7.32 -0.28 -9.52
C ALA A 138 -7.77 -0.95 -8.22
N THR A 139 -8.36 -2.13 -8.36
CA THR A 139 -8.65 -3.02 -7.23
C THR A 139 -7.82 -4.28 -7.39
N THR A 140 -7.17 -4.72 -6.32
CA THR A 140 -6.41 -5.96 -6.34
C THR A 140 -7.35 -7.16 -6.43
N THR A 141 -6.84 -8.25 -6.94
CA THR A 141 -7.49 -9.56 -6.84
C THR A 141 -7.44 -10.08 -5.39
N SER A 142 -8.09 -11.21 -5.13
CA SER A 142 -8.10 -11.83 -3.80
C SER A 142 -6.72 -12.22 -3.28
N ASN A 143 -5.73 -12.36 -4.14
CA ASN A 143 -4.33 -12.65 -3.79
C ASN A 143 -3.44 -11.39 -3.80
N GLY A 144 -4.02 -10.20 -3.76
CA GLY A 144 -3.30 -8.94 -3.69
C GLY A 144 -2.73 -8.42 -5.01
N SER A 145 -2.83 -9.15 -6.13
CA SER A 145 -2.27 -8.71 -7.41
C SER A 145 -3.15 -7.66 -8.09
N PHE A 146 -2.54 -6.71 -8.78
CA PHE A 146 -3.23 -5.70 -9.58
C PHE A 146 -2.56 -5.52 -10.95
N THR A 147 -3.35 -5.03 -11.89
CA THR A 147 -2.90 -4.53 -13.19
C THR A 147 -3.65 -3.25 -13.47
N VAL A 148 -2.92 -2.23 -13.88
CA VAL A 148 -3.50 -0.91 -14.12
C VAL A 148 -2.94 -0.30 -15.40
N SER A 149 -3.81 0.39 -16.14
CA SER A 149 -3.46 1.16 -17.32
C SER A 149 -3.20 2.60 -16.91
N VAL A 150 -2.02 3.12 -17.18
CA VAL A 150 -1.53 4.42 -16.71
C VAL A 150 -1.35 5.36 -17.90
N PRO A 151 -2.18 6.40 -18.03
CA PRO A 151 -1.99 7.42 -19.05
C PRO A 151 -0.79 8.31 -18.69
N THR A 152 0.00 8.71 -19.67
CA THR A 152 1.09 9.69 -19.48
C THR A 152 0.65 11.12 -19.70
N ASP A 153 -0.63 11.34 -19.97
CA ASP A 153 -1.23 12.68 -20.07
C ASP A 153 -2.64 12.66 -19.41
N PRO A 154 -2.72 12.53 -18.08
CA PRO A 154 -3.98 12.35 -17.39
C PRO A 154 -4.85 13.62 -17.37
N LEU A 155 -4.27 14.80 -17.58
CA LEU A 155 -4.96 16.09 -17.49
C LEU A 155 -4.98 16.89 -18.79
N GLY A 156 -4.36 16.38 -19.87
CA GLY A 156 -4.23 17.12 -21.14
C GLY A 156 -3.18 18.21 -21.14
N ASP A 157 -2.49 18.43 -20.01
CA ASP A 157 -1.46 19.47 -19.87
C ASP A 157 -0.04 18.99 -20.20
N GLY A 158 0.08 17.73 -20.64
CA GLY A 158 1.34 17.08 -21.00
C GLY A 158 2.25 16.80 -19.79
N ILE A 159 2.57 15.53 -19.56
CA ILE A 159 3.68 15.19 -18.66
C ILE A 159 4.97 15.53 -19.39
N THR A 160 5.78 16.42 -18.79
CA THR A 160 7.11 16.77 -19.33
C THR A 160 7.96 15.52 -19.53
N SER A 161 8.75 15.50 -20.63
CA SER A 161 9.70 14.41 -20.86
C SER A 161 10.74 14.31 -19.74
N GLY A 162 11.32 13.13 -19.60
CA GLY A 162 12.33 12.84 -18.61
C GLY A 162 11.98 11.63 -17.72
N VAL A 163 12.84 11.37 -16.75
CA VAL A 163 12.59 10.30 -15.78
C VAL A 163 11.51 10.75 -14.80
N LYS A 164 10.48 9.93 -14.64
CA LYS A 164 9.36 10.15 -13.73
C LYS A 164 9.29 9.03 -12.71
N THR A 165 8.86 9.36 -11.51
CA THR A 165 8.54 8.38 -10.49
C THR A 165 7.05 8.10 -10.51
N VAL A 166 6.69 6.83 -10.63
CA VAL A 166 5.33 6.32 -10.46
C VAL A 166 5.22 5.81 -9.04
N VAL A 167 4.25 6.29 -8.30
CA VAL A 167 3.95 5.85 -6.92
C VAL A 167 2.62 5.12 -6.94
N VAL A 168 2.58 3.95 -6.30
CA VAL A 168 1.34 3.21 -6.07
C VAL A 168 1.08 3.18 -4.58
N SER A 169 -0.10 3.62 -4.18
CA SER A 169 -0.52 3.68 -2.78
C SER A 169 -1.74 2.84 -2.53
N VAL A 170 -1.74 2.09 -1.43
CA VAL A 170 -2.93 1.40 -0.93
C VAL A 170 -3.83 2.43 -0.25
N ILE A 171 -5.11 2.47 -0.62
CA ILE A 171 -6.08 3.38 -0.02
C ILE A 171 -6.39 2.93 1.40
N ASN A 172 -6.23 3.84 2.35
CA ASN A 172 -6.55 3.59 3.75
C ASN A 172 -8.04 3.24 3.92
N GLY A 173 -8.31 2.20 4.74
CA GLY A 173 -9.67 1.76 5.03
C GLY A 173 -10.32 0.90 3.94
N SER A 174 -9.59 0.54 2.87
CA SER A 174 -10.08 -0.42 1.89
C SER A 174 -10.34 -1.80 2.51
N THR A 175 -9.62 -2.16 3.56
CA THR A 175 -9.92 -3.29 4.46
C THR A 175 -9.62 -2.91 5.91
N PRO A 176 -10.30 -3.51 6.90
CA PRO A 176 -10.02 -3.24 8.31
C PRO A 176 -8.70 -3.85 8.80
N PHE A 177 -8.03 -4.68 7.98
CA PHE A 177 -6.90 -5.52 8.40
C PHE A 177 -5.55 -5.02 7.93
N TYR A 178 -5.53 -4.19 6.86
CA TYR A 178 -4.29 -3.69 6.27
C TYR A 178 -4.25 -2.17 6.34
N LEU A 179 -3.13 -1.67 6.87
CA LEU A 179 -2.82 -0.25 6.87
C LEU A 179 -2.26 0.16 5.50
N THR A 180 -2.23 1.46 5.25
CA THR A 180 -1.67 2.02 4.02
C THR A 180 -0.24 1.55 3.78
N GLY A 181 0.06 1.26 2.52
CA GLY A 181 1.40 0.95 2.05
C GLY A 181 1.64 1.57 0.69
N THR A 182 2.90 1.78 0.36
CA THR A 182 3.30 2.37 -0.92
C THR A 182 4.39 1.55 -1.59
N GLY A 183 4.49 1.69 -2.91
CA GLY A 183 5.61 1.25 -3.71
C GLY A 183 5.89 2.27 -4.80
N ASN A 184 7.11 2.30 -5.32
CA ASN A 184 7.45 3.21 -6.40
C ASN A 184 8.35 2.55 -7.44
N ALA A 185 8.31 3.10 -8.66
CA ALA A 185 9.19 2.72 -9.76
C ALA A 185 9.46 3.93 -10.64
N SER A 186 10.53 3.88 -11.40
CA SER A 186 10.90 4.93 -12.35
C SER A 186 10.59 4.51 -13.78
N ILE A 187 10.14 5.47 -14.59
CA ILE A 187 9.90 5.30 -16.02
C ILE A 187 10.46 6.49 -16.79
N LEU A 188 11.04 6.26 -17.96
CA LEU A 188 11.45 7.32 -18.87
C LEU A 188 10.27 7.72 -19.77
N VAL A 189 9.80 8.96 -19.64
CA VAL A 189 8.82 9.55 -20.57
C VAL A 189 9.57 10.26 -21.68
N ARG A 190 9.40 9.80 -22.93
CA ARG A 190 9.97 10.43 -24.12
C ARG A 190 9.02 11.47 -24.68
N GLY A 191 9.48 12.70 -24.78
CA GLY A 191 8.74 13.78 -25.44
C GLY A 191 8.64 13.57 -26.95
N VAL A 192 7.57 14.06 -27.53
CA VAL A 192 7.41 14.16 -28.99
C VAL A 192 7.91 15.51 -29.43
N THR A 193 8.82 15.52 -30.39
CA THR A 193 9.42 16.76 -30.92
C THR A 193 8.85 17.14 -32.26
N GLN A 194 8.74 18.44 -32.49
CA GLN A 194 8.35 18.99 -33.80
C GLN A 194 9.14 20.27 -34.15
N PHE A 195 9.26 20.54 -35.45
CA PHE A 195 9.77 21.80 -35.93
C PHE A 195 8.63 22.80 -36.13
N VAL A 196 8.70 23.92 -35.46
CA VAL A 196 7.77 25.04 -35.61
C VAL A 196 8.53 26.27 -36.16
N ASP A 197 7.80 27.33 -36.49
CA ASP A 197 8.35 28.58 -36.98
C ASP A 197 9.37 28.40 -38.14
N LYS A 198 9.01 27.51 -39.06
CA LYS A 198 9.83 27.20 -40.24
C LYS A 198 9.95 28.42 -41.14
N SER A 199 11.20 28.80 -41.53
CA SER A 199 11.48 29.86 -42.46
C SER A 199 12.47 29.34 -43.53
N PRO A 200 12.19 29.56 -44.82
CA PRO A 200 11.00 30.20 -45.41
C PRO A 200 9.75 29.32 -45.27
N ILE A 201 8.59 29.97 -45.16
CA ILE A 201 7.29 29.34 -45.14
C ILE A 201 6.90 29.00 -46.56
N ILE A 202 6.83 27.76 -46.94
CA ILE A 202 6.26 27.15 -48.14
C ILE A 202 6.43 27.95 -49.47
N ASN A 203 6.86 27.28 -50.55
CA ASN A 203 7.00 27.83 -51.89
C ASN A 203 7.99 28.98 -52.07
N THR A 204 9.10 28.92 -51.38
CA THR A 204 10.19 29.86 -51.65
C THR A 204 10.78 29.58 -53.05
N VAL A 205 10.76 30.62 -53.91
CA VAL A 205 11.42 30.56 -55.22
C VAL A 205 12.84 31.08 -55.03
N ALA A 206 13.82 30.32 -55.50
CA ALA A 206 15.22 30.71 -55.47
C ALA A 206 15.83 30.53 -56.86
N ASP A 207 16.69 31.45 -57.24
CA ASP A 207 17.44 31.35 -58.50
C ASP A 207 18.49 30.24 -58.40
N ARG A 208 18.78 29.62 -59.52
CA ARG A 208 19.80 28.59 -59.64
C ARG A 208 21.16 29.13 -59.16
N GLY A 209 21.76 28.50 -58.20
CA GLY A 209 23.05 28.90 -57.62
C GLY A 209 22.97 29.89 -56.48
N SER A 210 21.79 30.38 -56.07
CA SER A 210 21.60 31.20 -54.91
C SER A 210 21.55 30.34 -53.59
N SER A 211 21.90 30.96 -52.46
CA SER A 211 21.79 30.37 -51.15
C SER A 211 20.42 30.64 -50.55
N ILE A 212 19.85 29.68 -49.87
CA ILE A 212 18.62 29.82 -49.11
C ILE A 212 18.94 29.63 -47.63
N ASN A 213 18.54 30.58 -46.80
CA ASN A 213 18.63 30.44 -45.37
C ASN A 213 17.41 29.62 -44.86
N PHE A 214 17.70 28.56 -44.15
CA PHE A 214 16.69 27.71 -43.53
C PHE A 214 16.72 27.87 -42.03
N GLY A 215 15.61 28.15 -41.42
CA GLY A 215 15.44 28.22 -39.97
C GLY A 215 14.21 27.48 -39.50
N ALA A 216 14.29 26.87 -38.34
CA ALA A 216 13.17 26.30 -37.65
C ALA A 216 13.45 26.25 -36.15
N ARG A 217 12.42 26.28 -35.35
CA ARG A 217 12.51 26.08 -33.91
C ARG A 217 12.09 24.66 -33.58
N LEU A 218 12.92 23.94 -32.82
CA LEU A 218 12.59 22.63 -32.30
C LEU A 218 11.89 22.80 -30.96
N VAL A 219 10.73 22.20 -30.82
CA VAL A 219 9.92 22.22 -29.60
C VAL A 219 9.49 20.81 -29.24
N GLU A 220 9.15 20.63 -27.97
CA GLU A 220 8.49 19.44 -27.48
C GLU A 220 6.97 19.64 -27.58
N SER A 221 6.33 18.97 -28.55
CA SER A 221 4.90 19.13 -28.80
C SER A 221 4.02 18.48 -27.73
N SER A 222 4.60 17.59 -26.93
CA SER A 222 3.92 16.94 -25.79
C SER A 222 3.91 17.80 -24.51
N ASP A 223 4.55 18.97 -24.53
CA ASP A 223 4.63 19.89 -23.40
C ASP A 223 4.45 21.34 -23.91
N ASN A 224 3.24 21.66 -24.36
CA ASN A 224 2.82 23.00 -24.80
C ASN A 224 3.88 23.74 -25.64
N ASP A 225 4.52 23.02 -26.58
CA ASP A 225 5.58 23.54 -27.46
C ASP A 225 6.78 24.10 -26.69
N ARG A 226 7.13 23.50 -25.57
CA ARG A 226 8.33 23.86 -24.81
C ARG A 226 9.59 23.83 -25.70
N GLN A 227 10.38 24.91 -25.63
CA GLN A 227 11.64 24.98 -26.36
C GLN A 227 12.63 23.94 -25.84
N ILE A 228 13.23 23.18 -26.76
CA ILE A 228 14.31 22.25 -26.44
C ILE A 228 15.62 23.05 -26.54
N GLY A 229 16.15 23.48 -25.39
CA GLY A 229 17.42 24.14 -25.32
C GLY A 229 18.58 23.16 -25.52
N ASN A 230 19.58 23.55 -26.33
CA ASN A 230 20.85 22.81 -26.52
C ASN A 230 20.70 21.34 -26.97
N ALA A 231 19.76 21.05 -27.86
CA ALA A 231 19.76 19.78 -28.59
C ALA A 231 20.93 19.81 -29.60
N THR A 232 22.04 19.17 -29.28
CA THR A 232 23.18 18.95 -30.16
C THR A 232 23.03 17.62 -30.91
#